data_2a6d5372e7dc441e013ab3bcf1f0d821
#
_entry.id   2a6d5372e7dc441e013ab3bcf1f0d821
#
_cell.length_a   1.000
_cell.length_b   1.000
_cell.length_c   1.000
_cell.angle_alpha   90.00
_cell.angle_beta   90.00
_cell.angle_gamma   90.00
#
_symmetry.space_group_name_H-M   'P 1'
#
loop_
_entity.id
_entity.type
_entity.pdbx_description
1 polymer ?
#
loop_
_entity_poly.entity_id
_entity_poly.type
_entity_poly.pdbx_seq_one_letter_code
_entity_poly.pdbx_strand_id
1 'polypeptide(L)'
;MCGSYSLKLMADQNKRRNLVERSRLAEEAERWDDMVGFMKTLVQQGRDLSVDERNLFANAYKNYVGSKRLSWRVVASIEQQIDISNRKRDLSREYKLKIEEELKAVCQEVLQLIETFLIITIDIENKIFYMKMNGDYYRYLSEFAADSAGDHVFESAKMGYAQAYELARENLTPAHPLRLGLVLNFSVFHYEIFESHEMACEMARECLELGEEDLNNLRDVSKNDSALILQLLKDNLRLWTSEMENQAASRGFSARF
;
A
#
# COMPACT_ATOMS: atom_id res chain seq x y z
N MET A 1 42.68 6.52 -19.53
CA MET A 1 41.41 5.80 -19.26
C MET A 1 40.61 6.35 -18.06
N CYS A 2 41.21 6.98 -17.03
CA CYS A 2 40.45 7.53 -15.86
C CYS A 2 39.50 8.69 -16.16
N GLY A 3 39.81 9.60 -17.10
CA GLY A 3 38.96 10.77 -17.35
C GLY A 3 37.60 10.46 -17.97
N SER A 4 37.51 9.45 -18.85
CA SER A 4 36.25 9.05 -19.47
C SER A 4 35.27 8.38 -18.50
N TYR A 5 35.78 7.64 -17.50
CA TYR A 5 34.98 6.99 -16.46
C TYR A 5 34.39 8.02 -15.49
N SER A 6 35.17 9.03 -15.10
CA SER A 6 34.71 10.12 -14.25
C SER A 6 33.63 10.97 -14.89
N LEU A 7 33.75 11.29 -16.17
CA LEU A 7 32.73 12.06 -16.93
C LEU A 7 31.43 11.28 -17.07
N LYS A 8 31.48 9.98 -17.32
CA LYS A 8 30.30 9.12 -17.40
C LYS A 8 29.58 9.04 -16.05
N LEU A 9 30.31 8.86 -14.94
CA LEU A 9 29.75 8.81 -13.60
C LEU A 9 29.05 10.14 -13.22
N MET A 10 29.66 11.28 -13.55
CA MET A 10 29.05 12.60 -13.35
C MET A 10 27.78 12.80 -14.19
N ALA A 11 27.79 12.34 -15.44
CA ALA A 11 26.60 12.40 -16.32
C ALA A 11 25.45 11.55 -15.74
N ASP A 12 25.74 10.34 -15.24
CA ASP A 12 24.76 9.46 -14.62
C ASP A 12 24.19 10.06 -13.32
N GLN A 13 25.03 10.67 -12.48
CA GLN A 13 24.58 11.36 -11.27
C GLN A 13 23.69 12.58 -11.59
N ASN A 14 24.06 13.37 -12.61
CA ASN A 14 23.23 14.50 -13.04
C ASN A 14 21.87 14.03 -13.61
N LYS A 15 21.85 12.94 -14.38
CA LYS A 15 20.63 12.35 -14.88
C LYS A 15 19.71 11.89 -13.72
N ARG A 16 20.27 11.23 -12.71
CA ARG A 16 19.53 10.80 -11.51
C ARG A 16 18.94 11.99 -10.77
N ARG A 17 19.75 13.02 -10.50
CA ARG A 17 19.29 14.26 -9.84
C ARG A 17 18.14 14.91 -10.62
N ASN A 18 18.27 15.02 -11.94
CA ASN A 18 17.21 15.58 -12.76
C ASN A 18 15.89 14.78 -12.72
N LEU A 19 15.95 13.45 -12.60
CA LEU A 19 14.76 12.61 -12.42
C LEU A 19 14.09 12.88 -11.07
N VAL A 20 14.87 13.00 -9.99
CA VAL A 20 14.35 13.34 -8.66
C VAL A 20 13.68 14.71 -8.65
N GLU A 21 14.33 15.74 -9.21
CA GLU A 21 13.74 17.08 -9.27
C GLU A 21 12.46 17.13 -10.13
N ARG A 22 12.44 16.44 -11.26
CA ARG A 22 11.23 16.31 -12.08
C ARG A 22 10.10 15.56 -11.32
N SER A 23 10.44 14.54 -10.53
CA SER A 23 9.45 13.83 -9.72
C SER A 23 8.84 14.74 -8.66
N ARG A 24 9.64 15.60 -8.01
CA ARG A 24 9.14 16.59 -7.05
C ARG A 24 8.23 17.63 -7.71
N LEU A 25 8.62 18.15 -8.88
CA LEU A 25 7.78 19.07 -9.64
C LEU A 25 6.47 18.42 -10.08
N ALA A 26 6.51 17.16 -10.47
CA ALA A 26 5.30 16.40 -10.81
C ALA A 26 4.41 16.14 -9.59
N GLU A 27 5.01 15.89 -8.42
CA GLU A 27 4.30 15.76 -7.14
C GLU A 27 3.58 17.05 -6.76
N GLU A 28 4.26 18.21 -6.79
CA GLU A 28 3.68 19.53 -6.52
C GLU A 28 2.55 19.89 -7.50
N ALA A 29 2.67 19.43 -8.75
CA ALA A 29 1.66 19.63 -9.79
C ALA A 29 0.55 18.56 -9.81
N GLU A 30 0.56 17.59 -8.89
CA GLU A 30 -0.34 16.43 -8.85
C GLU A 30 -0.39 15.61 -10.17
N ARG A 31 0.72 15.64 -10.94
CA ARG A 31 0.87 14.91 -12.19
C ARG A 31 1.45 13.50 -11.95
N TRP A 32 0.62 12.65 -11.37
CA TRP A 32 1.03 11.33 -10.88
C TRP A 32 1.54 10.39 -11.98
N ASP A 33 1.03 10.49 -13.19
CA ASP A 33 1.47 9.73 -14.36
C ASP A 33 2.90 10.09 -14.78
N ASP A 34 3.23 11.39 -14.81
CA ASP A 34 4.59 11.85 -15.08
C ASP A 34 5.55 11.41 -13.96
N MET A 35 5.11 11.57 -12.70
CA MET A 35 5.91 11.18 -11.54
C MET A 35 6.26 9.69 -11.55
N VAL A 36 5.28 8.83 -11.86
CA VAL A 36 5.49 7.39 -12.05
C VAL A 36 6.52 7.11 -13.14
N GLY A 37 6.43 7.79 -14.29
CA GLY A 37 7.38 7.63 -15.39
C GLY A 37 8.83 8.00 -15.00
N PHE A 38 9.01 9.08 -14.23
CA PHE A 38 10.32 9.50 -13.74
C PHE A 38 10.88 8.51 -12.71
N MET A 39 10.07 8.07 -11.75
CA MET A 39 10.48 7.15 -10.72
C MET A 39 10.76 5.74 -11.24
N LYS A 40 9.97 5.26 -12.21
CA LYS A 40 10.25 4.02 -12.94
C LYS A 40 11.64 4.07 -13.60
N THR A 41 11.92 5.15 -14.33
CA THR A 41 13.22 5.35 -14.99
C THR A 41 14.37 5.38 -13.98
N LEU A 42 14.15 5.96 -12.82
CA LEU A 42 15.14 6.03 -11.75
C LEU A 42 15.44 4.66 -11.15
N VAL A 43 14.40 3.87 -10.83
CA VAL A 43 14.53 2.50 -10.30
C VAL A 43 15.26 1.58 -11.29
N GLN A 44 14.94 1.68 -12.57
CA GLN A 44 15.57 0.88 -13.64
C GLN A 44 17.08 1.17 -13.84
N GLN A 45 17.63 2.20 -13.20
CA GLN A 45 19.08 2.39 -13.15
C GLN A 45 19.79 1.34 -12.28
N GLY A 46 19.07 0.51 -11.51
CA GLY A 46 19.59 -0.61 -10.75
C GLY A 46 20.48 -0.23 -9.57
N ARG A 47 20.26 0.93 -8.95
CA ARG A 47 20.92 1.37 -7.72
C ARG A 47 19.90 1.46 -6.59
N ASP A 48 20.34 1.20 -5.37
CA ASP A 48 19.54 1.41 -4.19
C ASP A 48 18.96 2.83 -4.15
N LEU A 49 17.72 2.95 -3.71
CA LEU A 49 17.09 4.24 -3.51
C LEU A 49 17.48 4.80 -2.14
N SER A 50 17.79 6.10 -2.09
CA SER A 50 17.81 6.81 -0.82
C SER A 50 16.42 6.84 -0.19
N VAL A 51 16.32 7.20 1.09
CA VAL A 51 15.03 7.33 1.80
C VAL A 51 14.10 8.30 1.06
N ASP A 52 14.61 9.43 0.60
CA ASP A 52 13.83 10.42 -0.16
C ASP A 52 13.33 9.85 -1.50
N GLU A 53 14.21 9.18 -2.25
CA GLU A 53 13.84 8.55 -3.52
C GLU A 53 12.83 7.41 -3.33
N ARG A 54 13.00 6.61 -2.26
CA ARG A 54 12.05 5.57 -1.85
C ARG A 54 10.67 6.16 -1.57
N ASN A 55 10.62 7.25 -0.84
CA ASN A 55 9.38 7.94 -0.51
C ASN A 55 8.70 8.53 -1.75
N LEU A 56 9.47 9.17 -2.64
CA LEU A 56 8.96 9.65 -3.93
C LEU A 56 8.40 8.52 -4.79
N PHE A 57 9.09 7.38 -4.86
CA PHE A 57 8.61 6.19 -5.56
C PHE A 57 7.28 5.69 -4.99
N ALA A 58 7.20 5.56 -3.68
CA ALA A 58 5.98 5.12 -3.01
C ALA A 58 4.82 6.11 -3.21
N ASN A 59 5.07 7.42 -3.08
CA ASN A 59 4.06 8.46 -3.30
C ASN A 59 3.55 8.48 -4.74
N ALA A 60 4.43 8.36 -5.73
CA ALA A 60 4.05 8.32 -7.13
C ALA A 60 3.01 7.23 -7.42
N TYR A 61 3.35 5.99 -7.07
CA TYR A 61 2.48 4.87 -7.34
C TYR A 61 1.25 4.82 -6.44
N LYS A 62 1.36 5.22 -5.16
CA LYS A 62 0.22 5.32 -4.23
C LYS A 62 -0.86 6.27 -4.77
N ASN A 63 -0.48 7.46 -5.20
CA ASN A 63 -1.43 8.46 -5.69
C ASN A 63 -1.99 8.07 -7.06
N TYR A 64 -1.14 7.57 -7.97
CA TYR A 64 -1.56 7.12 -9.29
C TYR A 64 -2.57 5.97 -9.23
N VAL A 65 -2.28 4.93 -8.45
CA VAL A 65 -3.20 3.80 -8.22
C VAL A 65 -4.41 4.24 -7.41
N GLY A 66 -4.22 5.10 -6.40
CA GLY A 66 -5.28 5.64 -5.56
C GLY A 66 -6.38 6.34 -6.36
N SER A 67 -6.00 7.18 -7.32
CA SER A 67 -6.97 7.87 -8.20
C SER A 67 -7.78 6.90 -9.05
N LYS A 68 -7.14 5.85 -9.58
CA LYS A 68 -7.82 4.82 -10.38
C LYS A 68 -8.74 3.93 -9.51
N ARG A 69 -8.31 3.56 -8.30
CA ARG A 69 -9.15 2.81 -7.34
C ARG A 69 -10.39 3.61 -6.95
N LEU A 70 -10.26 4.92 -6.72
CA LEU A 70 -11.39 5.80 -6.48
C LEU A 70 -12.36 5.80 -7.67
N SER A 71 -11.85 5.94 -8.90
CA SER A 71 -12.65 5.89 -10.11
C SER A 71 -13.40 4.57 -10.26
N TRP A 72 -12.72 3.45 -10.00
CA TRP A 72 -13.33 2.12 -10.01
C TRP A 72 -14.47 1.98 -9.01
N ARG A 73 -14.27 2.42 -7.75
CA ARG A 73 -15.30 2.37 -6.70
C ARG A 73 -16.53 3.20 -7.05
N VAL A 74 -16.33 4.38 -7.63
CA VAL A 74 -17.43 5.25 -8.08
C VAL A 74 -18.23 4.58 -9.18
N VAL A 75 -17.57 4.01 -10.20
CA VAL A 75 -18.27 3.34 -11.31
C VAL A 75 -18.96 2.05 -10.84
N ALA A 76 -18.33 1.28 -9.95
CA ALA A 76 -18.93 0.10 -9.34
C ALA A 76 -20.19 0.45 -8.54
N SER A 77 -20.17 1.54 -7.76
CA SER A 77 -21.34 2.03 -7.04
C SER A 77 -22.46 2.46 -7.99
N ILE A 78 -22.14 3.09 -9.12
CA ILE A 78 -23.14 3.45 -10.14
C ILE A 78 -23.77 2.18 -10.76
N GLU A 79 -22.98 1.17 -11.08
CA GLU A 79 -23.47 -0.11 -11.63
C GLU A 79 -24.49 -0.79 -10.71
N GLN A 80 -24.33 -0.66 -9.40
CA GLN A 80 -25.17 -1.29 -8.38
C GLN A 80 -26.47 -0.52 -8.06
N GLN A 81 -26.64 0.71 -8.54
CA GLN A 81 -27.85 1.49 -8.27
C GLN A 81 -29.11 0.80 -8.82
N ILE A 82 -30.19 0.77 -8.03
CA ILE A 82 -31.44 0.07 -8.36
C ILE A 82 -32.15 0.75 -9.53
N ASP A 83 -32.18 2.07 -9.56
CA ASP A 83 -32.99 2.89 -10.48
C ASP A 83 -32.28 3.32 -11.78
N ILE A 84 -31.16 2.69 -12.13
CA ILE A 84 -30.47 3.00 -13.39
C ILE A 84 -31.06 2.22 -14.58
N SER A 85 -31.05 2.86 -15.76
CA SER A 85 -31.42 2.17 -17.00
C SER A 85 -30.44 1.04 -17.34
N ASN A 86 -30.91 -0.02 -17.98
CA ASN A 86 -30.06 -1.13 -18.41
C ASN A 86 -28.86 -0.66 -19.24
N ARG A 87 -29.09 0.28 -20.17
CA ARG A 87 -28.01 0.89 -20.97
C ARG A 87 -26.93 1.54 -20.10
N LYS A 88 -27.32 2.29 -19.05
CA LYS A 88 -26.35 2.92 -18.15
C LYS A 88 -25.58 1.89 -17.35
N ARG A 89 -26.24 0.83 -16.91
CA ARG A 89 -25.63 -0.29 -16.20
C ARG A 89 -24.59 -1.01 -17.07
N ASP A 90 -24.92 -1.31 -18.33
CA ASP A 90 -24.02 -1.97 -19.27
C ASP A 90 -22.78 -1.10 -19.56
N LEU A 91 -22.98 0.20 -19.81
CA LEU A 91 -21.87 1.15 -19.99
C LEU A 91 -20.99 1.28 -18.73
N SER A 92 -21.60 1.27 -17.54
CA SER A 92 -20.85 1.30 -16.27
C SER A 92 -19.99 0.05 -16.12
N ARG A 93 -20.52 -1.11 -16.46
CA ARG A 93 -19.80 -2.40 -16.43
C ARG A 93 -18.60 -2.39 -17.39
N GLU A 94 -18.84 -1.98 -18.64
CA GLU A 94 -17.77 -1.86 -19.64
C GLU A 94 -16.66 -0.90 -19.18
N TYR A 95 -17.04 0.25 -18.65
CA TYR A 95 -16.08 1.26 -18.18
C TYR A 95 -15.33 0.79 -16.92
N LYS A 96 -16.00 0.08 -16.02
CA LYS A 96 -15.38 -0.54 -14.84
C LYS A 96 -14.29 -1.54 -15.24
N LEU A 97 -14.57 -2.43 -16.20
CA LEU A 97 -13.61 -3.40 -16.72
C LEU A 97 -12.36 -2.71 -17.32
N LYS A 98 -12.55 -1.61 -18.05
CA LYS A 98 -11.41 -0.82 -18.54
C LYS A 98 -10.53 -0.29 -17.40
N ILE A 99 -11.13 0.24 -16.33
CA ILE A 99 -10.38 0.73 -15.17
C ILE A 99 -9.67 -0.43 -14.46
N GLU A 100 -10.28 -1.59 -14.36
CA GLU A 100 -9.66 -2.80 -13.81
C GLU A 100 -8.41 -3.23 -14.59
N GLU A 101 -8.45 -3.21 -15.91
CA GLU A 101 -7.29 -3.50 -16.76
C GLU A 101 -6.15 -2.51 -16.54
N GLU A 102 -6.47 -1.21 -16.44
CA GLU A 102 -5.49 -0.18 -16.11
C GLU A 102 -4.88 -0.37 -14.72
N LEU A 103 -5.69 -0.70 -13.71
CA LEU A 103 -5.24 -1.01 -12.34
C LEU A 103 -4.34 -2.23 -12.30
N LYS A 104 -4.73 -3.32 -12.99
CA LYS A 104 -3.92 -4.53 -13.11
C LYS A 104 -2.54 -4.23 -13.69
N ALA A 105 -2.52 -3.49 -14.80
CA ALA A 105 -1.26 -3.15 -15.48
C ALA A 105 -0.31 -2.35 -14.56
N VAL A 106 -0.82 -1.35 -13.84
CA VAL A 106 0.01 -0.53 -12.95
C VAL A 106 0.47 -1.33 -11.72
N CYS A 107 -0.40 -2.10 -11.09
CA CYS A 107 -0.02 -2.93 -9.94
C CYS A 107 1.05 -3.97 -10.34
N GLN A 108 0.89 -4.63 -11.48
CA GLN A 108 1.89 -5.57 -12.00
C GLN A 108 3.22 -4.88 -12.31
N GLU A 109 3.20 -3.67 -12.85
CA GLU A 109 4.41 -2.88 -13.09
C GLU A 109 5.16 -2.61 -11.77
N VAL A 110 4.48 -2.17 -10.73
CA VAL A 110 5.10 -1.91 -9.42
C VAL A 110 5.68 -3.18 -8.83
N LEU A 111 4.91 -4.27 -8.82
CA LEU A 111 5.37 -5.57 -8.31
C LEU A 111 6.63 -6.02 -9.04
N GLN A 112 6.66 -5.92 -10.37
CA GLN A 112 7.84 -6.25 -11.15
C GLN A 112 9.05 -5.37 -10.81
N LEU A 113 8.87 -4.06 -10.60
CA LEU A 113 9.94 -3.15 -10.20
C LEU A 113 10.50 -3.50 -8.83
N ILE A 114 9.62 -3.82 -7.87
CA ILE A 114 10.00 -4.25 -6.53
C ILE A 114 10.81 -5.54 -6.60
N GLU A 115 10.30 -6.56 -7.26
CA GLU A 115 10.92 -7.89 -7.34
C GLU A 115 12.26 -7.88 -8.10
N THR A 116 12.35 -7.08 -9.17
CA THR A 116 13.53 -7.08 -10.03
C THR A 116 14.66 -6.20 -9.50
N PHE A 117 14.34 -5.06 -8.88
CA PHE A 117 15.35 -4.02 -8.60
C PHE A 117 15.45 -3.64 -7.13
N LEU A 118 14.38 -3.73 -6.33
CA LEU A 118 14.33 -3.08 -5.03
C LEU A 118 14.46 -4.05 -3.85
N ILE A 119 13.83 -5.22 -3.93
CA ILE A 119 13.79 -6.19 -2.81
C ILE A 119 15.14 -6.85 -2.52
N ILE A 120 16.07 -6.76 -3.45
CA ILE A 120 17.44 -7.29 -3.32
C ILE A 120 18.37 -6.40 -2.47
N THR A 121 17.86 -5.30 -1.94
CA THR A 121 18.61 -4.40 -1.05
C THR A 121 19.13 -5.12 0.19
N ILE A 122 20.31 -4.71 0.66
CA ILE A 122 20.91 -5.18 1.93
C ILE A 122 20.39 -4.41 3.14
N ASP A 123 19.79 -3.25 2.93
CA ASP A 123 19.20 -2.43 3.98
C ASP A 123 17.88 -3.04 4.46
N ILE A 124 17.84 -3.39 5.75
CA ILE A 124 16.70 -4.10 6.36
C ILE A 124 15.43 -3.24 6.35
N GLU A 125 15.53 -1.95 6.63
CA GLU A 125 14.38 -1.06 6.64
C GLU A 125 13.80 -0.90 5.23
N ASN A 126 14.64 -0.71 4.22
CA ASN A 126 14.23 -0.69 2.82
C ASN A 126 13.58 -2.03 2.42
N LYS A 127 14.13 -3.14 2.85
CA LYS A 127 13.57 -4.47 2.57
C LYS A 127 12.17 -4.64 3.15
N ILE A 128 11.97 -4.29 4.42
CA ILE A 128 10.64 -4.29 5.07
C ILE A 128 9.67 -3.38 4.30
N PHE A 129 10.13 -2.20 3.91
CA PHE A 129 9.33 -1.24 3.16
C PHE A 129 8.85 -1.81 1.83
N TYR A 130 9.74 -2.44 1.05
CA TYR A 130 9.37 -3.02 -0.25
C TYR A 130 8.52 -4.28 -0.11
N MET A 131 8.74 -5.11 0.90
CA MET A 131 7.87 -6.25 1.21
C MET A 131 6.45 -5.79 1.59
N LYS A 132 6.34 -4.73 2.41
CA LYS A 132 5.05 -4.10 2.71
C LYS A 132 4.37 -3.58 1.44
N MET A 133 5.09 -2.87 0.58
CA MET A 133 4.56 -2.42 -0.71
C MET A 133 4.09 -3.59 -1.58
N ASN A 134 4.85 -4.68 -1.63
CA ASN A 134 4.44 -5.89 -2.33
C ASN A 134 3.08 -6.38 -1.83
N GLY A 135 2.91 -6.52 -0.51
CA GLY A 135 1.62 -6.83 0.11
C GLY A 135 0.51 -5.83 -0.26
N ASP A 136 0.79 -4.53 -0.24
CA ASP A 136 -0.17 -3.48 -0.58
C ASP A 136 -0.69 -3.62 -2.02
N TYR A 137 0.19 -3.85 -3.00
CA TYR A 137 -0.20 -3.94 -4.41
C TYR A 137 -0.88 -5.26 -4.76
N TYR A 138 -0.53 -6.37 -4.12
CA TYR A 138 -1.33 -7.60 -4.20
C TYR A 138 -2.71 -7.43 -3.55
N ARG A 139 -2.82 -6.73 -2.43
CA ARG A 139 -4.11 -6.39 -1.81
C ARG A 139 -4.98 -5.53 -2.75
N TYR A 140 -4.40 -4.55 -3.46
CA TYR A 140 -5.16 -3.77 -4.44
C TYR A 140 -5.64 -4.63 -5.60
N LEU A 141 -4.86 -5.60 -6.06
CA LEU A 141 -5.30 -6.56 -7.07
C LEU A 141 -6.42 -7.45 -6.57
N SER A 142 -6.45 -7.81 -5.28
CA SER A 142 -7.50 -8.66 -4.71
C SER A 142 -8.87 -8.00 -4.62
N GLU A 143 -8.95 -6.64 -4.62
CA GLU A 143 -10.23 -5.92 -4.56
C GLU A 143 -11.15 -6.18 -5.76
N PHE A 144 -10.59 -6.62 -6.89
CA PHE A 144 -11.33 -6.89 -8.13
C PHE A 144 -10.91 -8.22 -8.79
N ALA A 145 -10.24 -9.09 -8.06
CA ALA A 145 -9.89 -10.43 -8.56
C ALA A 145 -11.14 -11.31 -8.56
N ALA A 146 -11.45 -11.93 -9.71
CA ALA A 146 -12.53 -12.91 -9.82
C ALA A 146 -12.02 -14.33 -9.57
N ASP A 147 -12.74 -15.06 -8.76
CA ASP A 147 -12.69 -16.49 -8.40
C ASP A 147 -11.32 -17.22 -8.42
N SER A 148 -10.90 -17.87 -9.46
CA SER A 148 -9.71 -18.75 -9.43
C SER A 148 -8.35 -18.03 -9.56
N ALA A 149 -8.31 -16.82 -10.11
CA ALA A 149 -7.10 -16.00 -10.11
C ALA A 149 -6.93 -15.28 -8.77
N GLY A 150 -8.01 -15.15 -8.00
CA GLY A 150 -8.05 -14.53 -6.67
C GLY A 150 -7.16 -15.25 -5.67
N ASP A 151 -7.21 -16.57 -5.59
CA ASP A 151 -6.47 -17.36 -4.59
C ASP A 151 -4.97 -17.07 -4.60
N HIS A 152 -4.35 -16.99 -5.78
CA HIS A 152 -2.92 -16.66 -5.87
C HIS A 152 -2.62 -15.23 -5.41
N VAL A 153 -3.46 -14.27 -5.76
CA VAL A 153 -3.28 -12.84 -5.39
C VAL A 153 -3.44 -12.66 -3.89
N PHE A 154 -4.45 -13.32 -3.28
CA PHE A 154 -4.68 -13.31 -1.84
C PHE A 154 -3.51 -13.90 -1.06
N GLU A 155 -3.05 -15.09 -1.45
CA GLU A 155 -1.91 -15.74 -0.79
C GLU A 155 -0.61 -14.92 -0.97
N SER A 156 -0.40 -14.29 -2.12
CA SER A 156 0.75 -13.41 -2.35
C SER A 156 0.70 -12.16 -1.46
N ALA A 157 -0.47 -11.54 -1.29
CA ALA A 157 -0.64 -10.41 -0.38
C ALA A 157 -0.34 -10.82 1.06
N LYS A 158 -0.94 -11.92 1.53
CA LYS A 158 -0.74 -12.48 2.87
C LYS A 158 0.73 -12.79 3.14
N MET A 159 1.39 -13.46 2.20
CA MET A 159 2.80 -13.83 2.33
C MET A 159 3.70 -12.59 2.39
N GLY A 160 3.47 -11.61 1.52
CA GLY A 160 4.23 -10.35 1.51
C GLY A 160 4.12 -9.60 2.84
N TYR A 161 2.90 -9.46 3.37
CA TYR A 161 2.69 -8.83 4.67
C TYR A 161 3.28 -9.64 5.84
N ALA A 162 3.09 -10.96 5.86
CA ALA A 162 3.59 -11.80 6.93
C ALA A 162 5.11 -11.78 7.02
N GLN A 163 5.80 -11.90 5.89
CA GLN A 163 7.26 -11.83 5.84
C GLN A 163 7.78 -10.44 6.27
N ALA A 164 7.11 -9.35 5.82
CA ALA A 164 7.44 -8.01 6.24
C ALA A 164 7.23 -7.83 7.76
N TYR A 165 6.16 -8.39 8.30
CA TYR A 165 5.81 -8.29 9.72
C TYR A 165 6.83 -8.97 10.63
N GLU A 166 7.21 -10.22 10.30
CA GLU A 166 8.24 -10.93 11.07
C GLU A 166 9.58 -10.17 11.04
N LEU A 167 10.01 -9.71 9.86
CA LEU A 167 11.25 -8.96 9.74
C LEU A 167 11.19 -7.61 10.48
N ALA A 168 10.03 -6.94 10.48
CA ALA A 168 9.83 -5.70 11.21
C ALA A 168 9.83 -5.90 12.74
N ARG A 169 9.26 -7.00 13.23
CA ARG A 169 9.27 -7.33 14.67
C ARG A 169 10.69 -7.53 15.20
N GLU A 170 11.54 -8.15 14.41
CA GLU A 170 12.93 -8.45 14.79
C GLU A 170 13.86 -7.24 14.74
N ASN A 171 13.58 -6.27 13.85
CA ASN A 171 14.56 -5.23 13.51
C ASN A 171 14.11 -3.79 13.81
N LEU A 172 12.81 -3.54 14.05
CA LEU A 172 12.26 -2.21 14.29
C LEU A 172 11.58 -2.14 15.66
N THR A 173 11.70 -1.00 16.34
CA THR A 173 10.99 -0.77 17.60
C THR A 173 9.47 -0.76 17.41
N PRO A 174 8.68 -1.05 18.45
CA PRO A 174 7.22 -1.10 18.35
C PRO A 174 6.58 0.19 17.81
N ALA A 175 7.08 1.36 18.19
CA ALA A 175 6.58 2.65 17.70
C ALA A 175 7.22 3.12 16.39
N HIS A 176 8.04 2.31 15.73
CA HIS A 176 8.63 2.71 14.45
C HIS A 176 7.55 2.91 13.38
N PRO A 177 7.49 4.07 12.64
CA PRO A 177 6.41 4.39 11.72
C PRO A 177 6.18 3.32 10.65
N LEU A 178 7.26 2.72 10.12
CA LEU A 178 7.17 1.66 9.13
C LEU A 178 6.53 0.39 9.71
N ARG A 179 6.88 -0.01 10.95
CA ARG A 179 6.28 -1.16 11.62
C ARG A 179 4.79 -0.91 11.91
N LEU A 180 4.44 0.25 12.43
CA LEU A 180 3.05 0.65 12.67
C LEU A 180 2.22 0.68 11.38
N GLY A 181 2.74 1.31 10.32
CA GLY A 181 2.06 1.38 9.03
C GLY A 181 1.93 0.02 8.33
N LEU A 182 2.84 -0.91 8.59
CA LEU A 182 2.73 -2.28 8.13
C LEU A 182 1.57 -3.00 8.86
N VAL A 183 1.50 -2.91 10.19
CA VAL A 183 0.42 -3.52 10.97
C VAL A 183 -0.94 -2.92 10.59
N LEU A 184 -1.02 -1.60 10.41
CA LEU A 184 -2.24 -0.94 9.93
C LEU A 184 -2.74 -1.56 8.62
N ASN A 185 -1.89 -1.72 7.61
CA ASN A 185 -2.30 -2.25 6.31
C ASN A 185 -2.58 -3.75 6.36
N PHE A 186 -1.82 -4.51 7.15
CA PHE A 186 -2.01 -5.94 7.31
C PHE A 186 -3.29 -6.27 8.09
N SER A 187 -3.62 -5.49 9.13
CA SER A 187 -4.89 -5.65 9.84
C SER A 187 -6.10 -5.29 8.97
N VAL A 188 -5.99 -4.23 8.13
CA VAL A 188 -7.02 -3.92 7.12
C VAL A 188 -7.19 -5.07 6.13
N PHE A 189 -6.09 -5.68 5.65
CA PHE A 189 -6.16 -6.85 4.79
C PHE A 189 -6.90 -8.03 5.44
N HIS A 190 -6.62 -8.32 6.73
CA HIS A 190 -7.32 -9.34 7.46
C HIS A 190 -8.80 -9.04 7.64
N TYR A 191 -9.16 -7.78 7.88
CA TYR A 191 -10.55 -7.37 8.11
C TYR A 191 -11.38 -7.35 6.82
N GLU A 192 -10.88 -6.62 5.80
CA GLU A 192 -11.67 -6.31 4.59
C GLU A 192 -11.61 -7.41 3.53
N ILE A 193 -10.50 -8.17 3.46
CA ILE A 193 -10.23 -9.07 2.35
C ILE A 193 -10.25 -10.54 2.79
N PHE A 194 -9.61 -10.84 3.92
CA PHE A 194 -9.50 -12.22 4.44
C PHE A 194 -10.63 -12.60 5.39
N GLU A 195 -11.53 -11.65 5.69
CA GLU A 195 -12.69 -11.79 6.58
C GLU A 195 -12.33 -12.37 7.98
N SER A 196 -11.07 -12.24 8.39
CA SER A 196 -10.56 -12.66 9.70
C SER A 196 -10.64 -11.51 10.69
N HIS A 197 -11.85 -11.12 11.06
CA HIS A 197 -12.13 -9.92 11.84
C HIS A 197 -11.48 -9.96 13.24
N GLU A 198 -11.50 -11.12 13.90
CA GLU A 198 -10.87 -11.30 15.22
C GLU A 198 -9.36 -11.10 15.16
N MET A 199 -8.68 -11.68 14.15
CA MET A 199 -7.25 -11.53 13.94
C MET A 199 -6.88 -10.06 13.66
N ALA A 200 -7.66 -9.36 12.84
CA ALA A 200 -7.45 -7.94 12.57
C ALA A 200 -7.51 -7.10 13.85
N CYS A 201 -8.50 -7.34 14.71
CA CYS A 201 -8.66 -6.66 15.99
C CYS A 201 -7.53 -7.00 16.97
N GLU A 202 -7.09 -8.25 17.01
CA GLU A 202 -5.99 -8.70 17.87
C GLU A 202 -4.68 -8.04 17.49
N MET A 203 -4.32 -8.05 16.20
CA MET A 203 -3.14 -7.38 15.68
C MET A 203 -3.14 -5.88 15.98
N ALA A 204 -4.28 -5.21 15.80
CA ALA A 204 -4.41 -3.79 16.09
C ALA A 204 -4.24 -3.49 17.58
N ARG A 205 -4.81 -4.30 18.49
CA ARG A 205 -4.66 -4.15 19.95
C ARG A 205 -3.22 -4.32 20.39
N GLU A 206 -2.58 -5.42 20.02
CA GLU A 206 -1.18 -5.68 20.36
C GLU A 206 -0.28 -4.52 19.89
N CYS A 207 -0.49 -4.07 18.66
CA CYS A 207 0.28 -2.97 18.09
C CYS A 207 0.06 -1.65 18.84
N LEU A 208 -1.17 -1.36 19.25
CA LEU A 208 -1.50 -0.17 20.04
C LEU A 208 -0.83 -0.19 21.40
N GLU A 209 -0.95 -1.31 22.12
CA GLU A 209 -0.38 -1.47 23.45
C GLU A 209 1.14 -1.26 23.45
N LEU A 210 1.85 -2.01 22.61
CA LEU A 210 3.30 -1.92 22.49
C LEU A 210 3.77 -0.59 21.89
N GLY A 211 3.06 -0.08 20.90
CA GLY A 211 3.41 1.18 20.22
C GLY A 211 3.21 2.40 21.10
N GLU A 212 2.17 2.46 21.92
CA GLU A 212 1.93 3.58 22.84
C GLU A 212 2.96 3.60 23.98
N GLU A 213 3.34 2.44 24.49
CA GLU A 213 4.39 2.32 25.51
C GLU A 213 5.74 2.81 24.96
N ASP A 214 6.13 2.33 23.78
CA ASP A 214 7.40 2.72 23.14
C ASP A 214 7.39 4.19 22.69
N LEU A 215 6.26 4.71 22.22
CA LEU A 215 6.10 6.12 21.80
C LEU A 215 6.41 7.10 22.94
N ASN A 216 6.07 6.75 24.18
CA ASN A 216 6.34 7.58 25.34
C ASN A 216 7.85 7.68 25.63
N ASN A 217 8.63 6.69 25.20
CA ASN A 217 10.07 6.62 25.34
C ASN A 217 10.82 7.28 24.19
N LEU A 218 10.17 7.52 23.04
CA LEU A 218 10.77 8.17 21.88
C LEU A 218 10.92 9.68 22.07
N ARG A 219 12.12 10.20 21.71
CA ARG A 219 12.45 11.64 21.74
C ARG A 219 12.54 12.27 20.34
N ASP A 220 12.10 11.59 19.30
CA ASP A 220 12.48 11.87 17.92
C ASP A 220 11.37 12.51 17.05
N VAL A 221 11.80 13.02 15.89
CA VAL A 221 10.96 13.65 14.85
C VAL A 221 9.89 12.70 14.32
N SER A 222 10.15 11.40 14.28
CA SER A 222 9.23 10.35 13.89
C SER A 222 8.01 10.16 14.83
N LYS A 223 8.04 10.80 16.01
CA LYS A 223 6.95 10.69 17.01
C LYS A 223 5.60 11.13 16.48
N ASN A 224 5.55 12.18 15.66
CA ASN A 224 4.30 12.68 15.09
C ASN A 224 3.72 11.71 14.07
N ASP A 225 4.55 11.12 13.21
CA ASP A 225 4.12 10.13 12.22
C ASP A 225 3.61 8.87 12.90
N SER A 226 4.31 8.40 13.92
CA SER A 226 3.90 7.25 14.73
C SER A 226 2.58 7.50 15.46
N ALA A 227 2.41 8.67 16.07
CA ALA A 227 1.18 9.04 16.76
C ALA A 227 -0.03 9.07 15.81
N LEU A 228 0.16 9.56 14.59
CA LEU A 228 -0.89 9.56 13.57
C LEU A 228 -1.31 8.14 13.18
N ILE A 229 -0.35 7.24 12.98
CA ILE A 229 -0.64 5.85 12.59
C ILE A 229 -1.33 5.11 13.75
N LEU A 230 -0.89 5.31 15.00
CA LEU A 230 -1.56 4.77 16.17
C LEU A 230 -3.00 5.26 16.29
N GLN A 231 -3.27 6.54 15.97
CA GLN A 231 -4.64 7.05 15.94
C GLN A 231 -5.50 6.34 14.88
N LEU A 232 -4.96 6.11 13.68
CA LEU A 232 -5.67 5.35 12.63
C LEU A 232 -5.98 3.91 13.05
N LEU A 233 -5.03 3.24 13.73
CA LEU A 233 -5.27 1.90 14.28
C LEU A 233 -6.39 1.91 15.34
N LYS A 234 -6.42 2.92 16.22
CA LYS A 234 -7.50 3.08 17.21
C LYS A 234 -8.85 3.27 16.55
N ASP A 235 -8.92 4.10 15.54
CA ASP A 235 -10.16 4.39 14.83
C ASP A 235 -10.68 3.15 14.10
N ASN A 236 -9.81 2.41 13.43
CA ASN A 236 -10.14 1.12 12.82
C ASN A 236 -10.65 0.12 13.87
N LEU A 237 -9.93 -0.05 14.98
CA LEU A 237 -10.32 -0.99 16.03
C LEU A 237 -11.68 -0.67 16.64
N ARG A 238 -11.99 0.61 16.87
CA ARG A 238 -13.31 1.06 17.35
C ARG A 238 -14.41 0.74 16.35
N LEU A 239 -14.18 1.05 15.06
CA LEU A 239 -15.13 0.76 14.01
C LEU A 239 -15.40 -0.74 13.91
N TRP A 240 -14.36 -1.55 13.78
CA TRP A 240 -14.47 -3.00 13.64
C TRP A 240 -15.16 -3.68 14.84
N THR A 241 -14.82 -3.27 16.07
CA THR A 241 -15.45 -3.79 17.27
C THR A 241 -16.95 -3.48 17.26
N SER A 242 -17.34 -2.25 16.92
CA SER A 242 -18.75 -1.86 16.83
C SER A 242 -19.52 -2.64 15.75
N GLU A 243 -18.91 -2.87 14.59
CA GLU A 243 -19.52 -3.65 13.51
C GLU A 243 -19.72 -5.11 13.91
N MET A 244 -18.74 -5.73 14.57
CA MET A 244 -18.84 -7.11 15.06
C MET A 244 -19.94 -7.26 16.14
N GLU A 245 -20.04 -6.29 17.06
CA GLU A 245 -21.09 -6.26 18.09
C GLU A 245 -22.50 -6.14 17.47
N ASN A 246 -22.67 -5.26 16.47
CA ASN A 246 -23.91 -5.06 15.75
C ASN A 246 -24.33 -6.32 14.97
N GLN A 247 -23.38 -7.00 14.34
CA GLN A 247 -23.63 -8.25 13.63
C GLN A 247 -24.02 -9.38 14.61
N ALA A 248 -23.38 -9.48 15.77
CA ALA A 248 -23.71 -10.46 16.78
C ALA A 248 -25.12 -10.21 17.37
N ALA A 249 -25.48 -8.96 17.63
CA ALA A 249 -26.81 -8.57 18.09
C ALA A 249 -27.92 -8.91 17.07
N SER A 250 -27.65 -8.66 15.78
CA SER A 250 -28.59 -8.96 14.68
C SER A 250 -28.82 -10.48 14.53
N ARG A 251 -27.76 -11.29 14.64
CA ARG A 251 -27.85 -12.76 14.60
C ARG A 251 -28.56 -13.32 15.81
N GLY A 252 -28.35 -12.76 17.01
CA GLY A 252 -29.04 -13.16 18.25
C GLY A 252 -30.55 -12.84 18.24
N PHE A 253 -30.96 -11.81 17.49
CA PHE A 253 -32.38 -11.48 17.31
C PHE A 253 -33.07 -12.42 16.32
N SER A 254 -32.40 -12.79 15.23
CA SER A 254 -32.95 -13.71 14.20
C SER A 254 -33.05 -15.17 14.66
N ALA A 255 -32.29 -15.56 15.69
CA ALA A 255 -32.32 -16.92 16.26
C ALA A 255 -33.43 -17.14 17.30
N ARG A 256 -34.24 -16.10 17.62
CA ARG A 256 -35.33 -16.14 18.60
C ARG A 256 -36.72 -16.21 17.98
N PHE A 257 -36.83 -16.30 16.67
CA PHE A 257 -38.03 -16.49 15.89
C PHE A 257 -37.88 -17.68 14.93
#